data_5c5bcabedaf4541fd42faa07aa0d0aaf
#
_entry.id   5c5bcabedaf4541fd42faa07aa0d0aaf
#
_cell.length_a   1.000
_cell.length_b   1.000
_cell.length_c   1.000
_cell.angle_alpha   90.00
_cell.angle_beta   90.00
_cell.angle_gamma   90.00
#
_symmetry.space_group_name_H-M   'P 1'
#
loop_
_entity.id
_entity.type
_entity.pdbx_description
1 polymer ?
#
loop_
_entity_poly.entity_id
_entity_poly.type
_entity_poly.pdbx_seq_one_letter_code
_entity_poly.pdbx_strand_id
1 'polypeptide(L)'
;MRIAFTSCMFNRVCADQPVWGWIADQAPDRLLLLGDSLYLDLELDGDDSPQEMNADPFARRLFTLYGELMSQPQFRALVQRLPPNSVDALWDDHDFLWNDAHGAELHRIHGDKIRLSTAFLEAFRASLDQGFAPGSFPARHDDPVFWQAAQPALSTPTRAPAPDLRLHVSDGRTFRTRTWLVEESKRTLFGKAQRDRFTTAFDGSPSEVVHLWASGSTVAGYERYATDLAWLNTLASQHRTLVLSGDIHRNKLDAFQTTGFPLHEATSSGAGVKDAVVFGRPRQNFGLVDIDPFTVTIQLFRKNVREHLRVLDRRTWLPV
;
A
#
# COMPACT_ATOMS: atom_id res chain seq x y z
N MET A 1 3.98 17.99 -9.18
CA MET A 1 3.30 17.26 -8.07
C MET A 1 4.32 16.37 -7.38
N ARG A 2 4.37 16.43 -6.06
CA ARG A 2 5.27 15.59 -5.23
C ARG A 2 4.45 14.57 -4.45
N ILE A 3 4.79 13.30 -4.58
CA ILE A 3 4.13 12.19 -3.90
C ILE A 3 5.15 11.48 -3.02
N ALA A 4 4.89 11.40 -1.70
CA ALA A 4 5.66 10.57 -0.79
C ALA A 4 5.03 9.18 -0.71
N PHE A 5 5.86 8.15 -0.51
CA PHE A 5 5.37 6.79 -0.33
C PHE A 5 6.27 5.97 0.59
N THR A 6 5.67 5.06 1.33
CA THR A 6 6.37 4.10 2.19
C THR A 6 5.43 2.97 2.63
N SER A 7 5.96 1.96 3.34
CA SER A 7 5.22 0.85 3.93
C SER A 7 5.87 0.36 5.21
N CYS A 8 5.28 -0.62 5.85
CA CYS A 8 5.82 -1.35 7.01
C CYS A 8 6.05 -0.43 8.22
N MET A 9 4.96 -0.15 8.93
CA MET A 9 4.90 0.75 10.08
C MET A 9 4.49 -0.05 11.32
N PHE A 10 5.40 -0.31 12.23
CA PHE A 10 5.10 -1.07 13.44
C PHE A 10 5.42 -0.26 14.70
N ASN A 11 4.42 0.45 15.21
CA ASN A 11 4.56 1.36 16.35
C ASN A 11 5.10 0.69 17.61
N ARG A 12 4.68 -0.54 17.90
CA ARG A 12 5.11 -1.28 19.10
C ARG A 12 6.60 -1.61 19.11
N VAL A 13 7.20 -1.74 17.93
CA VAL A 13 8.63 -2.02 17.76
C VAL A 13 9.46 -0.77 17.52
N CYS A 14 8.88 0.22 16.87
CA CYS A 14 9.48 1.52 16.58
C CYS A 14 8.51 2.64 17.00
N ALA A 15 8.47 2.94 18.31
CA ALA A 15 7.61 4.00 18.83
C ALA A 15 8.03 5.40 18.36
N ASP A 16 9.34 5.64 18.22
CA ASP A 16 9.88 6.85 17.60
C ASP A 16 10.09 6.64 16.10
N GLN A 17 9.36 7.42 15.28
CA GLN A 17 9.37 7.32 13.83
C GLN A 17 9.66 8.68 13.16
N PRO A 18 10.91 9.16 13.24
CA PRO A 18 11.29 10.46 12.69
C PRO A 18 11.09 10.56 11.17
N VAL A 19 10.91 9.43 10.49
CA VAL A 19 10.63 9.35 9.05
C VAL A 19 9.44 10.24 8.65
N TRP A 20 8.41 10.36 9.48
CA TRP A 20 7.25 11.20 9.21
C TRP A 20 7.58 12.69 9.20
N GLY A 21 8.47 13.13 10.11
CA GLY A 21 9.00 14.48 10.11
C GLY A 21 9.83 14.75 8.84
N TRP A 22 10.70 13.83 8.44
CA TRP A 22 11.49 13.98 7.22
C TRP A 22 10.64 14.01 5.95
N ILE A 23 9.56 13.21 5.89
CA ILE A 23 8.57 13.30 4.81
C ILE A 23 7.89 14.68 4.83
N ALA A 24 7.47 15.16 5.99
CA ALA A 24 6.85 16.48 6.14
C ALA A 24 7.77 17.63 5.66
N ASP A 25 9.07 17.55 5.93
CA ASP A 25 10.08 18.51 5.49
C ASP A 25 10.25 18.53 3.96
N GLN A 26 9.88 17.46 3.26
CA GLN A 26 9.85 17.41 1.80
C GLN A 26 8.61 18.08 1.19
N ALA A 27 7.66 18.51 2.00
CA ALA A 27 6.40 19.15 1.59
C ALA A 27 5.67 18.39 0.45
N PRO A 28 5.31 17.11 0.64
CA PRO A 28 4.60 16.37 -0.39
C PRO A 28 3.16 16.87 -0.56
N ASP A 29 2.66 16.79 -1.79
CA ASP A 29 1.24 17.04 -2.11
C ASP A 29 0.35 15.86 -1.72
N ARG A 30 0.92 14.64 -1.70
CA ARG A 30 0.23 13.38 -1.38
C ARG A 30 1.13 12.40 -0.63
N LEU A 31 0.51 11.49 0.12
CA LEU A 31 1.18 10.37 0.80
C LEU A 31 0.51 9.04 0.41
N LEU A 32 1.32 8.04 0.09
CA LEU A 32 0.86 6.67 -0.15
C LEU A 32 1.42 5.73 0.92
N LEU A 33 0.53 5.02 1.59
CA LEU A 33 0.85 3.96 2.55
C LEU A 33 0.65 2.62 1.84
N LEU A 34 1.75 1.92 1.57
CA LEU A 34 1.80 0.75 0.69
C LEU A 34 1.73 -0.58 1.46
N GLY A 35 0.84 -0.65 2.44
CA GLY A 35 0.59 -1.84 3.24
C GLY A 35 1.50 -1.99 4.45
N ASP A 36 1.20 -3.02 5.25
CA ASP A 36 1.82 -3.27 6.55
C ASP A 36 1.80 -2.04 7.45
N SER A 37 0.66 -1.34 7.45
CA SER A 37 0.42 -0.20 8.32
C SER A 37 0.31 -0.63 9.80
N LEU A 38 0.03 -1.91 10.02
CA LEU A 38 0.03 -2.58 11.33
C LEU A 38 0.39 -4.05 11.17
N TYR A 39 0.71 -4.72 12.28
CA TYR A 39 1.13 -6.13 12.32
C TYR A 39 0.22 -6.90 13.28
N LEU A 40 -0.82 -7.56 12.71
CA LEU A 40 -1.83 -8.29 13.47
C LEU A 40 -1.25 -9.52 14.17
N ASP A 41 -0.22 -10.11 13.60
CA ASP A 41 0.36 -11.39 13.97
C ASP A 41 1.68 -11.30 14.76
N LEU A 42 2.09 -10.09 15.15
CA LEU A 42 3.29 -9.85 15.96
C LEU A 42 2.95 -9.11 17.26
N GLU A 43 3.78 -9.31 18.31
CA GLU A 43 3.61 -8.67 19.63
C GLU A 43 2.18 -8.89 20.18
N LEU A 44 1.84 -10.18 20.36
CA LEU A 44 0.47 -10.62 20.68
C LEU A 44 0.04 -10.34 22.13
N ASP A 45 0.97 -9.93 23.01
CA ASP A 45 0.69 -9.57 24.41
C ASP A 45 -0.02 -10.69 25.22
N GLY A 46 0.21 -11.95 24.83
CA GLY A 46 -0.46 -13.12 25.41
C GLY A 46 -1.79 -13.49 24.77
N ASP A 47 -2.24 -12.76 23.76
CA ASP A 47 -3.40 -13.12 22.93
C ASP A 47 -3.12 -14.34 22.05
N ASP A 48 -4.17 -15.00 21.61
CA ASP A 48 -4.11 -16.04 20.58
C ASP A 48 -3.57 -15.46 19.26
N SER A 49 -3.03 -16.32 18.41
CA SER A 49 -2.67 -15.94 17.04
C SER A 49 -3.90 -15.47 16.25
N PRO A 50 -3.75 -14.55 15.27
CA PRO A 50 -4.89 -14.11 14.45
C PRO A 50 -5.66 -15.25 13.78
N GLN A 51 -4.98 -16.37 13.49
CA GLN A 51 -5.60 -17.57 12.95
C GLN A 51 -6.62 -18.19 13.92
N GLU A 52 -6.30 -18.17 15.21
CA GLU A 52 -7.05 -18.83 16.29
C GLU A 52 -8.09 -17.90 16.94
N MET A 53 -7.88 -16.58 16.88
CA MET A 53 -8.81 -15.59 17.41
C MET A 53 -10.23 -15.78 16.86
N ASN A 54 -11.23 -15.63 17.72
CA ASN A 54 -12.61 -15.38 17.30
C ASN A 54 -12.79 -13.96 16.74
N ALA A 55 -13.94 -13.68 16.15
CA ALA A 55 -14.22 -12.39 15.49
C ALA A 55 -14.10 -11.19 16.45
N ASP A 56 -14.60 -11.27 17.69
CA ASP A 56 -14.55 -10.14 18.63
C ASP A 56 -13.12 -9.79 19.07
N PRO A 57 -12.28 -10.70 19.59
CA PRO A 57 -10.89 -10.36 19.90
C PRO A 57 -10.10 -9.93 18.66
N PHE A 58 -10.37 -10.46 17.46
CA PHE A 58 -9.75 -10.02 16.23
C PHE A 58 -10.13 -8.57 15.88
N ALA A 59 -11.42 -8.21 15.98
CA ALA A 59 -11.89 -6.83 15.79
C ALA A 59 -11.29 -5.86 16.82
N ARG A 60 -11.19 -6.28 18.09
CA ARG A 60 -10.57 -5.50 19.15
C ARG A 60 -9.10 -5.23 18.86
N ARG A 61 -8.38 -6.22 18.36
CA ARG A 61 -6.96 -6.07 17.99
C ARG A 61 -6.79 -5.09 16.83
N LEU A 62 -7.58 -5.20 15.75
CA LEU A 62 -7.61 -4.23 14.65
C LEU A 62 -7.87 -2.81 15.15
N PHE A 63 -8.90 -2.62 15.95
CA PHE A 63 -9.27 -1.33 16.54
C PHE A 63 -8.11 -0.75 17.37
N THR A 64 -7.48 -1.55 18.21
CA THR A 64 -6.35 -1.14 19.05
C THR A 64 -5.16 -0.70 18.22
N LEU A 65 -4.73 -1.53 17.23
CA LEU A 65 -3.56 -1.25 16.42
C LEU A 65 -3.76 -0.02 15.50
N TYR A 66 -4.93 0.13 14.89
CA TYR A 66 -5.25 1.37 14.15
C TYR A 66 -5.28 2.59 15.07
N GLY A 67 -5.82 2.46 16.29
CA GLY A 67 -5.81 3.52 17.29
C GLY A 67 -4.38 3.93 17.69
N GLU A 68 -3.49 2.97 17.91
CA GLU A 68 -2.07 3.20 18.18
C GLU A 68 -1.38 3.91 17.00
N LEU A 69 -1.62 3.47 15.76
CA LEU A 69 -1.06 4.09 14.58
C LEU A 69 -1.53 5.55 14.41
N MET A 70 -2.83 5.80 14.48
CA MET A 70 -3.39 7.15 14.37
C MET A 70 -2.98 8.09 15.51
N SER A 71 -2.58 7.53 16.64
CA SER A 71 -2.10 8.29 17.82
C SER A 71 -0.59 8.56 17.77
N GLN A 72 0.16 7.95 16.84
CA GLN A 72 1.59 8.19 16.70
C GLN A 72 1.85 9.66 16.32
N PRO A 73 2.57 10.43 17.17
CA PRO A 73 2.55 11.90 17.08
C PRO A 73 3.10 12.44 15.76
N GLN A 74 4.22 11.88 15.26
CA GLN A 74 4.85 12.37 14.03
C GLN A 74 3.99 12.03 12.80
N PHE A 75 3.42 10.82 12.73
CA PHE A 75 2.49 10.41 11.68
C PHE A 75 1.25 11.28 11.66
N ARG A 76 0.61 11.47 12.83
CA ARG A 76 -0.55 12.33 12.98
C ARG A 76 -0.27 13.75 12.50
N ALA A 77 0.87 14.33 12.92
CA ALA A 77 1.26 15.67 12.52
C ALA A 77 1.46 15.81 11.00
N LEU A 78 2.04 14.78 10.35
CA LEU A 78 2.17 14.76 8.88
C LEU A 78 0.79 14.74 8.21
N VAL A 79 -0.08 13.79 8.57
CA VAL A 79 -1.42 13.65 7.98
C VAL A 79 -2.24 14.93 8.12
N GLN A 80 -2.17 15.61 9.27
CA GLN A 80 -2.88 16.86 9.52
C GLN A 80 -2.35 18.06 8.71
N ARG A 81 -1.13 17.99 8.18
CA ARG A 81 -0.55 19.02 7.28
C ARG A 81 -0.92 18.82 5.83
N LEU A 82 -1.24 17.58 5.45
CA LEU A 82 -1.58 17.24 4.09
C LEU A 82 -3.00 17.74 3.72
N PRO A 83 -3.24 18.09 2.45
CA PRO A 83 -4.59 18.42 2.00
C PRO A 83 -5.58 17.29 2.25
N PRO A 84 -6.88 17.57 2.48
CA PRO A 84 -7.91 16.53 2.54
C PRO A 84 -7.89 15.64 1.28
N ASN A 85 -8.16 14.35 1.44
CA ASN A 85 -8.16 13.36 0.35
C ASN A 85 -6.81 13.22 -0.38
N SER A 86 -5.70 13.51 0.28
CA SER A 86 -4.36 13.38 -0.29
C SER A 86 -3.55 12.23 0.29
N VAL A 87 -4.12 11.43 1.19
CA VAL A 87 -3.50 10.23 1.72
C VAL A 87 -4.25 9.01 1.23
N ASP A 88 -3.56 8.13 0.50
CA ASP A 88 -4.09 6.83 0.11
C ASP A 88 -3.37 5.72 0.88
N ALA A 89 -4.12 4.75 1.38
CA ALA A 89 -3.61 3.57 2.05
C ALA A 89 -4.11 2.30 1.37
N LEU A 90 -3.26 1.31 1.26
CA LEU A 90 -3.62 -0.06 0.91
C LEU A 90 -3.09 -1.00 1.99
N TRP A 91 -3.44 -2.25 1.93
CA TRP A 91 -2.92 -3.27 2.83
C TRP A 91 -1.87 -4.17 2.15
N ASP A 92 -1.08 -4.87 2.97
CA ASP A 92 -0.40 -6.07 2.57
C ASP A 92 -0.81 -7.22 3.52
N ASP A 93 0.00 -8.21 3.82
CA ASP A 93 -0.43 -9.39 4.55
C ASP A 93 -0.67 -9.15 6.04
N HIS A 94 0.19 -8.39 6.70
CA HIS A 94 0.12 -8.18 8.15
C HIS A 94 -1.07 -7.33 8.59
N ASP A 95 -1.55 -6.40 7.76
CA ASP A 95 -2.77 -5.63 8.02
C ASP A 95 -4.02 -6.24 7.38
N PHE A 96 -3.86 -7.18 6.43
CA PHE A 96 -4.96 -7.98 5.90
C PHE A 96 -5.40 -9.05 6.91
N LEU A 97 -4.52 -9.96 7.32
CA LEU A 97 -4.80 -11.04 8.27
C LEU A 97 -3.56 -11.44 9.10
N TRP A 98 -2.50 -11.93 8.45
CA TRP A 98 -1.23 -12.39 9.01
C TRP A 98 -0.21 -12.64 7.91
N ASN A 99 1.05 -12.83 8.27
CA ASN A 99 2.15 -13.03 7.33
C ASN A 99 1.81 -14.05 6.25
N ASP A 100 2.03 -13.67 4.99
CA ASP A 100 1.77 -14.43 3.76
C ASP A 100 0.32 -14.94 3.61
N ALA A 101 -0.67 -14.19 4.14
CA ALA A 101 -2.09 -14.55 3.98
C ALA A 101 -2.55 -14.47 2.51
N HIS A 102 -3.34 -15.47 2.10
CA HIS A 102 -3.88 -15.63 0.75
C HIS A 102 -5.41 -15.63 0.81
N GLY A 103 -6.04 -14.52 0.44
CA GLY A 103 -7.47 -14.30 0.66
C GLY A 103 -8.39 -15.26 -0.10
N ALA A 104 -8.01 -15.72 -1.30
CA ALA A 104 -8.86 -16.59 -2.11
C ALA A 104 -9.27 -17.89 -1.38
N GLU A 105 -8.33 -18.52 -0.69
CA GLU A 105 -8.61 -19.73 0.08
C GLU A 105 -9.20 -19.43 1.46
N LEU A 106 -8.79 -18.31 2.06
CA LEU A 106 -9.21 -17.94 3.42
C LEU A 106 -10.64 -17.39 3.50
N HIS A 107 -11.21 -16.90 2.40
CA HIS A 107 -12.59 -16.42 2.36
C HIS A 107 -13.61 -17.41 2.91
N ARG A 108 -13.39 -18.70 2.66
CA ARG A 108 -14.30 -19.77 3.11
C ARG A 108 -14.19 -20.05 4.60
N ILE A 109 -13.00 -19.86 5.19
CA ILE A 109 -12.70 -20.27 6.58
C ILE A 109 -12.70 -19.07 7.52
N HIS A 110 -12.20 -17.93 7.04
CA HIS A 110 -11.99 -16.69 7.79
C HIS A 110 -12.64 -15.48 7.11
N GLY A 111 -13.77 -15.69 6.44
CA GLY A 111 -14.48 -14.60 5.73
C GLY A 111 -14.99 -13.50 6.67
N ASP A 112 -15.27 -13.82 7.92
CA ASP A 112 -15.58 -12.86 8.98
C ASP A 112 -14.40 -11.94 9.27
N LYS A 113 -13.20 -12.48 9.42
CA LYS A 113 -11.96 -11.70 9.65
C LYS A 113 -11.61 -10.83 8.46
N ILE A 114 -11.74 -11.34 7.22
CA ILE A 114 -11.54 -10.54 6.01
C ILE A 114 -12.50 -9.36 5.98
N ARG A 115 -13.78 -9.56 6.33
CA ARG A 115 -14.75 -8.47 6.44
C ARG A 115 -14.37 -7.46 7.52
N LEU A 116 -13.87 -7.92 8.67
CA LEU A 116 -13.39 -7.05 9.75
C LEU A 116 -12.20 -6.19 9.29
N SER A 117 -11.16 -6.81 8.70
CA SER A 117 -9.99 -6.09 8.18
C SER A 117 -10.40 -5.08 7.09
N THR A 118 -11.29 -5.46 6.17
CA THR A 118 -11.83 -4.57 5.15
C THR A 118 -12.50 -3.34 5.77
N ALA A 119 -13.40 -3.56 6.72
CA ALA A 119 -14.15 -2.48 7.36
C ALA A 119 -13.23 -1.51 8.12
N PHE A 120 -12.25 -2.03 8.87
CA PHE A 120 -11.32 -1.19 9.61
C PHE A 120 -10.33 -0.44 8.70
N LEU A 121 -9.86 -1.04 7.59
CA LEU A 121 -9.05 -0.32 6.62
C LEU A 121 -9.84 0.82 5.95
N GLU A 122 -11.09 0.58 5.56
CA GLU A 122 -11.93 1.65 4.99
C GLU A 122 -12.22 2.77 6.02
N ALA A 123 -12.43 2.42 7.30
CA ALA A 123 -12.55 3.40 8.37
C ALA A 123 -11.25 4.20 8.59
N PHE A 124 -10.10 3.54 8.52
CA PHE A 124 -8.80 4.19 8.59
C PHE A 124 -8.60 5.16 7.41
N ARG A 125 -8.93 4.75 6.18
CA ARG A 125 -8.90 5.62 4.99
C ARG A 125 -9.79 6.86 5.18
N ALA A 126 -11.02 6.66 5.66
CA ALA A 126 -11.92 7.78 5.95
C ALA A 126 -11.35 8.73 7.01
N SER A 127 -10.64 8.20 8.00
CA SER A 127 -9.96 8.99 9.03
C SER A 127 -8.76 9.77 8.48
N LEU A 128 -7.99 9.16 7.57
CA LEU A 128 -6.90 9.82 6.85
C LEU A 128 -7.42 11.00 6.02
N ASP A 129 -8.51 10.81 5.28
CA ASP A 129 -9.15 11.86 4.45
C ASP A 129 -9.63 13.05 5.29
N GLN A 130 -9.97 12.81 6.57
CA GLN A 130 -10.44 13.82 7.52
C GLN A 130 -9.33 14.33 8.46
N GLY A 131 -8.06 13.98 8.25
CA GLY A 131 -6.94 14.41 9.08
C GLY A 131 -7.06 13.95 10.54
N PHE A 132 -7.67 12.79 10.78
CA PHE A 132 -7.96 12.24 12.10
C PHE A 132 -8.87 13.13 12.96
N ALA A 133 -9.89 13.73 12.35
CA ALA A 133 -10.90 14.50 13.06
C ALA A 133 -11.64 13.62 14.10
N PRO A 134 -12.10 14.21 15.22
CA PRO A 134 -12.91 13.46 16.19
C PRO A 134 -14.13 12.81 15.53
N GLY A 135 -14.34 11.52 15.80
CA GLY A 135 -15.43 10.73 15.23
C GLY A 135 -15.23 10.21 13.80
N SER A 136 -14.07 10.44 13.20
CA SER A 136 -13.72 9.89 11.88
C SER A 136 -13.40 8.39 11.89
N PHE A 137 -13.16 7.82 13.07
CA PHE A 137 -12.93 6.39 13.30
C PHE A 137 -13.93 5.87 14.32
N PRO A 138 -14.34 4.59 14.29
CA PRO A 138 -15.29 4.05 15.28
C PRO A 138 -14.83 4.28 16.72
N ALA A 139 -15.77 4.58 17.61
CA ALA A 139 -15.47 4.82 19.03
C ALA A 139 -15.11 3.53 19.79
N ARG A 140 -15.55 2.39 19.29
CA ARG A 140 -15.34 1.05 19.86
C ARG A 140 -15.27 0.01 18.74
N HIS A 141 -14.57 -1.12 18.99
CA HIS A 141 -14.46 -2.23 18.06
C HIS A 141 -15.79 -2.90 17.71
N ASP A 142 -16.80 -2.80 18.61
CA ASP A 142 -18.13 -3.37 18.50
C ASP A 142 -19.24 -2.31 18.23
N ASP A 143 -18.86 -1.13 17.71
CA ASP A 143 -19.79 -0.03 17.42
C ASP A 143 -20.87 -0.44 16.40
N PRO A 144 -22.14 -0.53 16.79
CA PRO A 144 -23.20 -1.00 15.91
C PRO A 144 -23.46 -0.04 14.71
N VAL A 145 -23.24 1.26 14.88
CA VAL A 145 -23.40 2.25 13.81
C VAL A 145 -22.32 2.04 12.75
N PHE A 146 -21.08 1.85 13.18
CA PHE A 146 -19.97 1.51 12.29
C PHE A 146 -20.25 0.23 11.49
N TRP A 147 -20.70 -0.83 12.14
CA TRP A 147 -20.95 -2.12 11.48
C TRP A 147 -22.12 -2.08 10.51
N GLN A 148 -23.13 -1.24 10.74
CA GLN A 148 -24.22 -1.03 9.78
C GLN A 148 -23.75 -0.29 8.52
N ALA A 149 -22.77 0.62 8.64
CA ALA A 149 -22.22 1.39 7.54
C ALA A 149 -21.03 0.72 6.83
N ALA A 150 -20.43 -0.31 7.44
CA ALA A 150 -19.22 -0.94 6.93
C ALA A 150 -19.42 -1.56 5.53
N GLN A 151 -18.48 -1.27 4.64
CA GLN A 151 -18.50 -1.80 3.27
C GLN A 151 -18.12 -3.27 3.24
N PRO A 152 -18.77 -4.09 2.38
CA PRO A 152 -18.49 -5.53 2.31
C PRO A 152 -17.21 -5.88 1.55
N ALA A 153 -16.67 -4.93 0.76
CA ALA A 153 -15.49 -5.13 -0.08
C ALA A 153 -14.57 -3.91 -0.05
N LEU A 154 -13.26 -4.16 -0.15
CA LEU A 154 -12.27 -3.11 -0.21
C LEU A 154 -12.41 -2.28 -1.48
N SER A 155 -12.37 -0.97 -1.33
CA SER A 155 -12.29 -0.05 -2.46
C SER A 155 -10.89 -0.08 -3.08
N THR A 156 -10.83 -0.21 -4.41
CA THR A 156 -9.60 -0.14 -5.19
C THR A 156 -9.71 0.95 -6.26
N PRO A 157 -9.62 2.24 -5.83
CA PRO A 157 -9.90 3.35 -6.73
C PRO A 157 -8.78 3.59 -7.74
N THR A 158 -9.17 4.14 -8.91
CA THR A 158 -8.29 4.93 -9.74
C THR A 158 -8.55 6.40 -9.46
N ARG A 159 -7.56 7.12 -8.99
CA ARG A 159 -7.64 8.56 -8.75
C ARG A 159 -6.96 9.34 -9.88
N ALA A 160 -7.40 10.56 -10.10
CA ALA A 160 -6.79 11.51 -11.05
C ALA A 160 -6.27 12.74 -10.28
N PRO A 161 -5.12 12.64 -9.61
CA PRO A 161 -4.58 13.75 -8.80
C PRO A 161 -4.19 14.96 -9.64
N ALA A 162 -3.89 14.74 -10.93
CA ALA A 162 -3.67 15.76 -11.95
C ALA A 162 -4.24 15.27 -13.30
N PRO A 163 -4.47 16.16 -14.27
CA PRO A 163 -5.01 15.78 -15.58
C PRO A 163 -4.16 14.70 -16.30
N ASP A 164 -2.86 14.76 -16.12
CA ASP A 164 -1.83 13.93 -16.75
C ASP A 164 -1.29 12.81 -15.84
N LEU A 165 -2.00 12.50 -14.76
CA LEU A 165 -1.61 11.50 -13.76
C LEU A 165 -2.79 10.63 -13.34
N ARG A 166 -2.57 9.32 -13.29
CA ARG A 166 -3.49 8.35 -12.67
C ARG A 166 -2.78 7.59 -11.56
N LEU A 167 -3.45 7.47 -10.44
CA LEU A 167 -3.01 6.64 -9.30
C LEU A 167 -3.99 5.48 -9.14
N HIS A 168 -3.49 4.27 -9.29
CA HIS A 168 -4.24 3.03 -9.13
C HIS A 168 -3.89 2.41 -7.78
N VAL A 169 -4.86 2.32 -6.88
CA VAL A 169 -4.69 1.71 -5.56
C VAL A 169 -5.14 0.26 -5.64
N SER A 170 -4.19 -0.68 -5.63
CA SER A 170 -4.50 -2.10 -5.82
C SER A 170 -4.76 -2.84 -4.51
N ASP A 171 -5.47 -3.97 -4.63
CA ASP A 171 -5.66 -4.97 -3.58
C ASP A 171 -4.98 -6.26 -4.01
N GLY A 172 -3.83 -6.53 -3.43
CA GLY A 172 -3.00 -7.70 -3.72
C GLY A 172 -3.24 -8.88 -2.77
N ARG A 173 -4.27 -8.83 -1.89
CA ARG A 173 -4.48 -9.85 -0.85
C ARG A 173 -5.83 -10.55 -0.93
N THR A 174 -6.93 -9.86 -1.11
CA THR A 174 -8.28 -10.46 -1.10
C THR A 174 -8.44 -11.60 -2.08
N PHE A 175 -7.89 -11.48 -3.28
CA PHE A 175 -8.02 -12.48 -4.36
C PHE A 175 -6.76 -13.33 -4.55
N ARG A 176 -5.71 -13.08 -3.78
CA ARG A 176 -4.45 -13.80 -3.89
C ARG A 176 -4.66 -15.29 -3.65
N THR A 177 -4.21 -16.10 -4.61
CA THR A 177 -4.25 -17.57 -4.51
C THR A 177 -2.95 -18.12 -3.92
N ARG A 178 -3.05 -19.23 -3.18
CA ARG A 178 -1.89 -19.94 -2.66
C ARG A 178 -1.20 -20.73 -3.77
N THR A 179 0.05 -20.37 -4.12
CA THR A 179 0.73 -20.86 -5.31
C THR A 179 0.94 -22.36 -5.38
N TRP A 180 1.10 -23.03 -4.24
CA TRP A 180 1.29 -24.48 -4.20
C TRP A 180 -0.03 -25.29 -4.18
N LEU A 181 -1.20 -24.63 -4.01
CA LEU A 181 -2.52 -25.25 -4.07
C LEU A 181 -3.22 -25.08 -5.42
N VAL A 182 -2.76 -24.14 -6.23
CA VAL A 182 -3.44 -23.72 -7.45
C VAL A 182 -2.51 -23.85 -8.64
N GLU A 183 -3.03 -24.43 -9.74
CA GLU A 183 -2.32 -24.52 -11.03
C GLU A 183 -1.86 -23.13 -11.48
N GLU A 184 -0.67 -23.03 -12.07
CA GLU A 184 -0.04 -21.77 -12.44
C GLU A 184 -0.95 -20.87 -13.28
N SER A 185 -1.66 -21.45 -14.25
CA SER A 185 -2.59 -20.73 -15.13
C SER A 185 -3.80 -20.11 -14.42
N LYS A 186 -4.10 -20.58 -13.22
CA LYS A 186 -5.23 -20.12 -12.39
C LYS A 186 -4.79 -19.23 -11.21
N ARG A 187 -3.48 -19.06 -11.02
CA ARG A 187 -2.95 -18.20 -9.96
C ARG A 187 -3.24 -16.75 -10.24
N THR A 188 -3.68 -16.02 -9.23
CA THR A 188 -3.91 -14.58 -9.33
C THR A 188 -3.59 -13.86 -8.03
N LEU A 189 -3.13 -12.62 -8.14
CA LEU A 189 -3.00 -11.63 -7.07
C LEU A 189 -4.26 -10.79 -6.95
N PHE A 190 -4.74 -10.28 -8.09
CA PHE A 190 -5.74 -9.22 -8.15
C PHE A 190 -7.15 -9.71 -8.46
N GLY A 191 -7.30 -10.94 -8.96
CA GLY A 191 -8.56 -11.43 -9.49
C GLY A 191 -8.98 -10.74 -10.80
N LYS A 192 -9.87 -11.38 -11.56
CA LYS A 192 -10.27 -10.89 -12.88
C LYS A 192 -10.99 -9.54 -12.82
N ALA A 193 -11.93 -9.37 -11.91
CA ALA A 193 -12.75 -8.16 -11.83
C ALA A 193 -11.91 -6.90 -11.57
N GLN A 194 -10.89 -7.00 -10.72
CA GLN A 194 -9.98 -5.89 -10.45
C GLN A 194 -9.12 -5.57 -11.67
N ARG A 195 -8.56 -6.59 -12.34
CA ARG A 195 -7.80 -6.40 -13.58
C ARG A 195 -8.63 -5.72 -14.67
N ASP A 196 -9.86 -6.18 -14.89
CA ASP A 196 -10.75 -5.61 -15.91
C ASP A 196 -11.03 -4.11 -15.65
N ARG A 197 -11.29 -3.73 -14.38
CA ARG A 197 -11.50 -2.32 -14.02
C ARG A 197 -10.26 -1.46 -14.30
N PHE A 198 -9.08 -1.95 -13.92
CA PHE A 198 -7.85 -1.21 -14.16
C PHE A 198 -7.50 -1.14 -15.64
N THR A 199 -7.71 -2.23 -16.41
CA THR A 199 -7.56 -2.19 -17.87
C THR A 199 -8.43 -1.08 -18.46
N THR A 200 -9.71 -1.02 -18.08
CA THR A 200 -10.61 0.07 -18.53
C THR A 200 -10.09 1.45 -18.16
N ALA A 201 -9.51 1.61 -16.97
CA ALA A 201 -8.97 2.89 -16.53
C ALA A 201 -7.68 3.29 -17.27
N PHE A 202 -6.84 2.33 -17.64
CA PHE A 202 -5.66 2.56 -18.48
C PHE A 202 -6.07 2.94 -19.91
N ASP A 203 -6.91 2.12 -20.54
CA ASP A 203 -7.36 2.31 -21.94
C ASP A 203 -8.16 3.60 -22.13
N GLY A 204 -8.90 4.02 -21.07
CA GLY A 204 -9.63 5.29 -21.06
C GLY A 204 -8.77 6.54 -20.79
N SER A 205 -7.45 6.38 -20.62
CA SER A 205 -6.54 7.49 -20.35
C SER A 205 -5.84 7.96 -21.63
N PRO A 206 -5.61 9.29 -21.81
CA PRO A 206 -4.74 9.80 -22.87
C PRO A 206 -3.34 9.18 -22.85
N SER A 207 -2.69 9.08 -24.01
CA SER A 207 -1.40 8.38 -24.16
C SER A 207 -0.23 8.99 -23.40
N GLU A 208 -0.29 10.30 -23.06
CA GLU A 208 0.72 11.06 -22.33
C GLU A 208 0.58 10.92 -20.80
N VAL A 209 -0.49 10.31 -20.31
CA VAL A 209 -0.73 10.13 -18.88
C VAL A 209 0.31 9.20 -18.26
N VAL A 210 0.81 9.58 -17.10
CA VAL A 210 1.63 8.71 -16.24
C VAL A 210 0.71 7.93 -15.32
N HIS A 211 0.93 6.62 -15.24
CA HIS A 211 0.21 5.72 -14.36
C HIS A 211 1.08 5.30 -13.19
N LEU A 212 0.69 5.65 -11.98
CA LEU A 212 1.26 5.14 -10.75
C LEU A 212 0.45 3.93 -10.27
N TRP A 213 1.11 2.81 -10.12
CA TRP A 213 0.51 1.57 -9.61
C TRP A 213 0.96 1.35 -8.18
N ALA A 214 0.09 1.62 -7.20
CA ALA A 214 0.36 1.38 -5.78
C ALA A 214 0.08 -0.08 -5.42
N SER A 215 1.08 -0.76 -4.86
CA SER A 215 1.06 -2.19 -4.51
C SER A 215 1.72 -2.45 -3.16
N GLY A 216 1.17 -3.35 -2.35
CA GLY A 216 1.86 -3.90 -1.17
C GLY A 216 3.10 -4.69 -1.57
N SER A 217 2.94 -5.63 -2.49
CA SER A 217 4.02 -6.52 -2.95
C SER A 217 4.83 -5.93 -4.11
N THR A 218 6.10 -6.33 -4.25
CA THR A 218 6.97 -5.96 -5.36
C THR A 218 6.64 -6.70 -6.66
N VAL A 219 7.06 -6.16 -7.81
CA VAL A 219 6.90 -6.82 -9.14
C VAL A 219 7.60 -8.19 -9.17
N ALA A 220 8.74 -8.34 -8.50
CA ALA A 220 9.39 -9.64 -8.33
C ALA A 220 8.48 -10.66 -7.60
N GLY A 221 7.65 -10.21 -6.67
CA GLY A 221 6.63 -11.06 -6.02
C GLY A 221 5.55 -11.54 -6.98
N TYR A 222 5.32 -10.84 -8.11
CA TYR A 222 4.34 -11.24 -9.13
C TYR A 222 4.82 -12.39 -10.03
N GLU A 223 6.10 -12.74 -10.04
CA GLU A 223 6.62 -13.85 -10.85
C GLU A 223 5.90 -15.18 -10.60
N ARG A 224 5.40 -15.38 -9.39
CA ARG A 224 4.60 -16.56 -9.02
C ARG A 224 3.17 -16.53 -9.59
N TYR A 225 2.77 -15.42 -10.20
CA TYR A 225 1.42 -15.11 -10.71
C TYR A 225 1.54 -14.65 -12.18
N ALA A 226 1.99 -15.55 -13.03
CA ALA A 226 2.37 -15.27 -14.42
C ALA A 226 1.28 -14.52 -15.20
N THR A 227 0.00 -14.83 -14.97
CA THR A 227 -1.13 -14.16 -15.64
C THR A 227 -1.22 -12.68 -15.24
N ASP A 228 -1.05 -12.35 -13.95
CA ASP A 228 -1.12 -10.95 -13.47
C ASP A 228 0.12 -10.17 -13.90
N LEU A 229 1.30 -10.79 -13.86
CA LEU A 229 2.54 -10.16 -14.34
C LEU A 229 2.48 -9.88 -15.85
N ALA A 230 2.03 -10.84 -16.66
CA ALA A 230 1.85 -10.65 -18.11
C ALA A 230 0.83 -9.55 -18.41
N TRP A 231 -0.28 -9.49 -17.68
CA TRP A 231 -1.26 -8.44 -17.78
C TRP A 231 -0.67 -7.05 -17.47
N LEU A 232 0.06 -6.90 -16.35
CA LEU A 232 0.69 -5.63 -15.98
C LEU A 232 1.75 -5.21 -17.00
N ASN A 233 2.56 -6.16 -17.51
CA ASN A 233 3.54 -5.90 -18.56
C ASN A 233 2.88 -5.45 -19.86
N THR A 234 1.70 -6.00 -20.21
CA THR A 234 0.93 -5.56 -21.37
C THR A 234 0.46 -4.11 -21.21
N LEU A 235 -0.09 -3.74 -20.06
CA LEU A 235 -0.46 -2.36 -19.77
C LEU A 235 0.76 -1.42 -19.81
N ALA A 236 1.85 -1.81 -19.16
CA ALA A 236 3.08 -1.01 -19.13
C ALA A 236 3.70 -0.83 -20.51
N SER A 237 3.58 -1.82 -21.40
CA SER A 237 4.11 -1.68 -22.76
C SER A 237 3.43 -0.56 -23.56
N GLN A 238 2.19 -0.23 -23.23
CA GLN A 238 1.37 0.78 -23.92
C GLN A 238 1.29 2.09 -23.15
N HIS A 239 1.46 2.06 -21.84
CA HIS A 239 1.28 3.20 -20.93
C HIS A 239 2.50 3.41 -20.03
N ARG A 240 2.88 4.66 -19.79
CA ARG A 240 3.99 5.03 -18.90
C ARG A 240 3.65 4.65 -17.47
N THR A 241 4.14 3.50 -17.02
CA THR A 241 3.75 2.91 -15.74
C THR A 241 4.92 2.84 -14.76
N LEU A 242 4.72 3.38 -13.57
CA LEU A 242 5.62 3.27 -12.42
C LEU A 242 4.90 2.52 -11.29
N VAL A 243 5.43 1.39 -10.89
CA VAL A 243 4.99 0.67 -9.68
C VAL A 243 5.64 1.32 -8.46
N LEU A 244 4.82 1.62 -7.46
CA LEU A 244 5.25 2.01 -6.12
C LEU A 244 4.93 0.84 -5.20
N SER A 245 5.95 0.22 -4.59
CA SER A 245 5.79 -1.03 -3.85
C SER A 245 6.39 -0.99 -2.44
N GLY A 246 5.94 -1.95 -1.59
CA GLY A 246 6.33 -2.12 -0.19
C GLY A 246 7.00 -3.46 0.12
N ASP A 247 6.63 -4.10 1.24
CA ASP A 247 6.92 -5.46 1.71
C ASP A 247 8.37 -5.72 2.19
N ILE A 248 9.37 -5.47 1.39
CA ILE A 248 10.73 -6.05 1.52
C ILE A 248 11.69 -5.33 2.50
N HIS A 249 11.21 -4.37 3.29
CA HIS A 249 11.95 -3.59 4.29
C HIS A 249 13.24 -2.93 3.78
N ARG A 250 13.27 -2.53 2.51
CA ARG A 250 14.43 -1.84 1.90
C ARG A 250 14.00 -0.95 0.74
N ASN A 251 14.91 -0.10 0.32
CA ASN A 251 14.80 0.71 -0.89
C ASN A 251 15.34 -0.06 -2.10
N LYS A 252 14.64 0.04 -3.25
CA LYS A 252 15.08 -0.55 -4.51
C LYS A 252 14.51 0.18 -5.71
N LEU A 253 15.28 0.31 -6.79
CA LEU A 253 14.81 0.80 -8.09
C LEU A 253 15.06 -0.27 -9.15
N ASP A 254 13.99 -0.76 -9.75
CA ASP A 254 14.05 -1.75 -10.84
C ASP A 254 13.48 -1.18 -12.15
N ALA A 255 13.76 -1.87 -13.24
CA ALA A 255 13.12 -1.68 -14.53
C ALA A 255 13.04 -3.02 -15.25
N PHE A 256 11.85 -3.33 -15.73
CA PHE A 256 11.55 -4.58 -16.45
C PHE A 256 11.26 -4.26 -17.90
N GLN A 257 11.90 -4.98 -18.81
CA GLN A 257 11.70 -4.80 -20.23
C GLN A 257 10.31 -5.33 -20.63
N THR A 258 9.63 -4.57 -21.48
CA THR A 258 8.39 -4.97 -22.14
C THR A 258 8.55 -4.87 -23.66
N THR A 259 7.50 -5.07 -24.41
CA THR A 259 7.51 -4.86 -25.87
C THR A 259 7.43 -3.38 -26.29
N GLY A 260 7.19 -2.48 -25.33
CA GLY A 260 7.08 -1.03 -25.53
C GLY A 260 7.77 -0.24 -24.42
N PHE A 261 7.03 0.59 -23.66
CA PHE A 261 7.61 1.29 -22.52
C PHE A 261 8.04 0.31 -21.43
N PRO A 262 9.23 0.47 -20.83
CA PRO A 262 9.65 -0.37 -19.71
C PRO A 262 8.73 -0.16 -18.50
N LEU A 263 8.47 -1.23 -17.74
CA LEU A 263 7.83 -1.14 -16.44
C LEU A 263 8.88 -0.72 -15.40
N HIS A 264 8.74 0.46 -14.82
CA HIS A 264 9.59 0.89 -13.71
C HIS A 264 8.98 0.53 -12.37
N GLU A 265 9.84 0.21 -11.40
CA GLU A 265 9.44 -0.01 -10.01
C GLU A 265 10.32 0.80 -9.07
N ALA A 266 9.68 1.43 -8.09
CA ALA A 266 10.29 2.05 -6.95
C ALA A 266 9.73 1.43 -5.67
N THR A 267 10.55 0.69 -4.95
CA THR A 267 10.20 0.10 -3.66
C THR A 267 10.78 0.97 -2.55
N SER A 268 9.93 1.38 -1.60
CA SER A 268 10.39 1.99 -0.36
C SER A 268 9.60 1.44 0.81
N SER A 269 10.26 0.64 1.62
CA SER A 269 9.64 -0.16 2.66
C SER A 269 10.46 -0.12 3.95
N GLY A 270 9.75 -0.01 5.09
CA GLY A 270 10.37 0.04 6.40
C GLY A 270 10.34 1.41 7.06
N ALA A 271 9.21 2.13 7.02
CA ALA A 271 9.05 3.41 7.71
C ALA A 271 9.25 3.27 9.22
N GLY A 272 8.68 2.22 9.83
CA GLY A 272 8.68 2.01 11.26
C GLY A 272 8.96 0.56 11.69
N VAL A 273 9.88 -0.15 11.00
CA VAL A 273 10.34 -1.49 11.38
C VAL A 273 11.86 -1.51 11.55
N LYS A 274 12.37 -2.59 12.15
CA LYS A 274 13.81 -2.86 12.27
C LYS A 274 14.31 -3.79 11.15
N ASP A 275 15.62 -4.07 11.14
CA ASP A 275 16.28 -4.88 10.11
C ASP A 275 15.59 -6.25 9.88
N ALA A 276 15.18 -6.92 10.95
CA ALA A 276 14.43 -8.17 10.95
C ALA A 276 13.03 -7.96 11.58
N VAL A 277 12.27 -6.99 11.10
CA VAL A 277 10.96 -6.51 11.59
C VAL A 277 11.03 -6.03 13.03
N VAL A 278 11.25 -6.92 13.99
CA VAL A 278 11.25 -6.63 15.45
C VAL A 278 12.66 -6.48 16.03
N PHE A 279 13.71 -6.96 15.35
CA PHE A 279 15.09 -6.93 15.81
C PHE A 279 16.02 -6.13 14.90
N GLY A 280 17.10 -5.59 15.46
CA GLY A 280 18.12 -4.84 14.73
C GLY A 280 17.93 -3.34 14.78
N ARG A 281 18.39 -2.62 13.73
CA ARG A 281 18.34 -1.16 13.66
C ARG A 281 17.09 -0.69 12.93
N PRO A 282 16.49 0.44 13.32
CA PRO A 282 15.37 1.04 12.57
C PRO A 282 15.75 1.32 11.11
N ARG A 283 14.87 0.96 10.17
CA ARG A 283 15.06 1.16 8.73
C ARG A 283 14.80 2.61 8.34
N GLN A 284 13.64 3.14 8.65
CA GLN A 284 13.23 4.54 8.42
C GLN A 284 13.36 4.96 6.96
N ASN A 285 12.79 4.13 6.07
CA ASN A 285 12.80 4.33 4.63
C ASN A 285 11.57 5.10 4.16
N PHE A 286 11.73 5.95 3.15
CA PHE A 286 10.63 6.56 2.39
C PHE A 286 11.08 6.88 0.97
N GLY A 287 10.12 7.02 0.07
CA GLY A 287 10.35 7.42 -1.31
C GLY A 287 9.60 8.70 -1.65
N LEU A 288 10.11 9.41 -2.65
CA LEU A 288 9.46 10.56 -3.28
C LEU A 288 9.39 10.35 -4.78
N VAL A 289 8.27 10.74 -5.37
CA VAL A 289 8.09 10.87 -6.82
C VAL A 289 7.71 12.31 -7.13
N ASP A 290 8.59 13.02 -7.81
CA ASP A 290 8.32 14.36 -8.35
C ASP A 290 7.92 14.24 -9.81
N ILE A 291 6.73 14.73 -10.16
CA ILE A 291 6.18 14.71 -11.51
C ILE A 291 6.04 16.14 -12.00
N ASP A 292 6.82 16.51 -13.01
CA ASP A 292 6.74 17.76 -13.72
C ASP A 292 6.33 17.53 -15.19
N PRO A 293 6.17 18.58 -16.04
CA PRO A 293 5.76 18.40 -17.44
C PRO A 293 6.72 17.56 -18.30
N PHE A 294 7.99 17.46 -17.93
CA PHE A 294 9.06 16.87 -18.74
C PHE A 294 9.62 15.59 -18.14
N THR A 295 9.65 15.48 -16.81
CA THR A 295 10.31 14.38 -16.11
C THR A 295 9.47 13.78 -14.99
N VAL A 296 9.83 12.55 -14.62
CA VAL A 296 9.43 11.89 -13.38
C VAL A 296 10.72 11.58 -12.61
N THR A 297 10.90 12.26 -11.49
CA THR A 297 12.07 12.08 -10.61
C THR A 297 11.71 11.21 -9.44
N ILE A 298 12.40 10.10 -9.28
CA ILE A 298 12.21 9.11 -8.22
C ILE A 298 13.40 9.17 -7.27
N GLN A 299 13.14 9.38 -5.98
CA GLN A 299 14.15 9.48 -4.94
C GLN A 299 13.80 8.54 -3.79
N LEU A 300 14.75 7.73 -3.34
CA LEU A 300 14.55 6.85 -2.19
C LEU A 300 15.51 7.22 -1.08
N PHE A 301 15.00 7.31 0.13
CA PHE A 301 15.72 7.80 1.31
C PHE A 301 15.75 6.74 2.40
N ARG A 302 16.87 6.67 3.10
CA ARG A 302 17.03 5.95 4.36
C ARG A 302 17.58 6.90 5.41
N LYS A 303 16.90 7.03 6.54
CA LYS A 303 17.28 7.95 7.62
C LYS A 303 17.59 9.36 7.11
N ASN A 304 16.72 9.90 6.27
CA ASN A 304 16.85 11.20 5.61
C ASN A 304 18.08 11.35 4.67
N VAL A 305 18.78 10.27 4.36
CA VAL A 305 19.87 10.27 3.36
C VAL A 305 19.34 9.63 2.08
N ARG A 306 19.50 10.33 0.95
CA ARG A 306 19.09 9.79 -0.36
C ARG A 306 20.02 8.67 -0.79
N GLU A 307 19.48 7.44 -0.90
CA GLU A 307 20.21 6.25 -1.36
C GLU A 307 20.13 6.06 -2.88
N HIS A 308 18.96 6.39 -3.48
CA HIS A 308 18.73 6.20 -4.90
C HIS A 308 18.10 7.42 -5.54
N LEU A 309 18.46 7.64 -6.79
CA LEU A 309 17.89 8.66 -7.68
C LEU A 309 17.71 8.06 -9.07
N ARG A 310 16.53 8.26 -9.67
CA ARG A 310 16.28 8.00 -11.09
C ARG A 310 15.44 9.13 -11.65
N VAL A 311 15.81 9.64 -12.79
CA VAL A 311 15.03 10.63 -13.55
C VAL A 311 14.60 9.98 -14.85
N LEU A 312 13.31 10.01 -15.14
CA LEU A 312 12.73 9.48 -16.38
C LEU A 312 12.25 10.64 -17.23
N ASP A 313 12.63 10.67 -18.52
CA ASP A 313 12.00 11.56 -19.49
C ASP A 313 10.56 11.08 -19.73
N ARG A 314 9.59 11.99 -19.57
CA ARG A 314 8.16 11.62 -19.66
C ARG A 314 7.74 11.17 -21.06
N ARG A 315 8.39 11.63 -22.13
CA ARG A 315 8.05 11.28 -23.48
C ARG A 315 8.55 9.88 -23.85
N THR A 316 9.83 9.60 -23.57
CA THR A 316 10.49 8.34 -23.92
C THR A 316 10.29 7.25 -22.87
N TRP A 317 10.00 7.65 -21.61
CA TRP A 317 9.92 6.78 -20.44
C TRP A 317 11.25 6.07 -20.11
N LEU A 318 12.37 6.65 -20.54
CA LEU A 318 13.72 6.16 -20.32
C LEU A 318 14.48 7.07 -19.34
N PRO A 319 15.46 6.53 -18.61
CA PRO A 319 16.35 7.33 -17.76
C PRO A 319 17.12 8.39 -18.57
N VAL A 320 17.29 9.58 -17.96
CA VAL A 320 18.10 10.70 -18.47
C VAL A 320 19.27 11.00 -17.55
#